data_362ed2c30764228026beba73625d8bc7
#
_entry.id   362ed2c30764228026beba73625d8bc7
#
_cell.length_a   1.000
_cell.length_b   1.000
_cell.length_c   1.000
_cell.angle_alpha   90.00
_cell.angle_beta   90.00
_cell.angle_gamma   90.00
#
_symmetry.space_group_name_H-M   'P 1'
#
loop_
_entity.id
_entity.type
_entity.pdbx_description
1 polymer ?
#
loop_
_entity_poly.entity_id
_entity_poly.type
_entity_poly.pdbx_seq_one_letter_code
_entity_poly.pdbx_strand_id
1 'polypeptide(L)'
;MQKSKPQEMNGKGKIYAAIDTNVLVSSLFSSDGTSNPSKVINAVLKGIITPLYNSEIIEEYRDVLSRAKFRFRPELVDSLVSVFVEYGIDTPRTSVENEYFPDIDDIVFYEVAMSVDDAYLVTGNLKHFPKKCFVVTPSQMVEILDKRGVPSITD
;
A
#
# COMPACT_ATOMS: atom_id res chain seq x y z
N MET A 1 20.32 -0.17 9.88
CA MET A 1 19.67 -1.47 9.68
C MET A 1 19.16 -1.55 8.25
N GLN A 2 19.58 -2.58 7.52
CA GLN A 2 19.12 -2.79 6.16
C GLN A 2 18.02 -3.83 6.15
N LYS A 3 16.97 -3.52 5.42
CA LYS A 3 15.87 -4.45 5.21
C LYS A 3 16.12 -5.25 3.94
N SER A 4 16.02 -6.55 4.04
CA SER A 4 16.15 -7.46 2.90
C SER A 4 14.94 -7.35 1.96
N LYS A 5 15.14 -7.77 0.72
CA LYS A 5 14.02 -7.90 -0.21
C LYS A 5 13.03 -8.92 0.36
N PRO A 6 11.71 -8.60 0.38
CA PRO A 6 10.72 -9.56 0.82
C PRO A 6 10.79 -10.86 0.02
N GLN A 7 10.65 -11.99 0.69
CA GLN A 7 10.71 -13.28 0.03
C GLN A 7 9.44 -13.55 -0.77
N GLU A 8 9.62 -13.92 -2.03
CA GLU A 8 8.51 -14.35 -2.87
C GLU A 8 8.25 -15.82 -2.59
N MET A 9 7.38 -16.10 -1.64
CA MET A 9 7.05 -17.47 -1.29
C MET A 9 6.06 -18.05 -2.29
N ASN A 10 6.26 -19.33 -2.65
CA ASN A 10 5.44 -20.02 -3.63
C ASN A 10 3.96 -20.10 -3.25
N GLY A 11 3.21 -19.08 -3.61
CA GLY A 11 1.74 -19.09 -3.62
C GLY A 11 1.01 -19.15 -2.28
N LYS A 12 1.69 -19.34 -1.16
CA LYS A 12 1.01 -19.61 0.12
C LYS A 12 1.31 -18.65 1.26
N GLY A 13 2.28 -17.79 1.13
CA GLY A 13 2.59 -16.80 2.16
C GLY A 13 1.77 -15.54 1.99
N LYS A 14 1.47 -14.87 3.09
CA LYS A 14 0.82 -13.56 3.03
C LYS A 14 1.80 -12.52 2.52
N ILE A 15 1.29 -11.57 1.77
CA ILE A 15 2.03 -10.39 1.36
C ILE A 15 1.62 -9.25 2.30
N TYR A 16 2.59 -8.66 2.96
CA TYR A 16 2.38 -7.49 3.82
C TYR A 16 2.81 -6.25 3.07
N ALA A 17 2.02 -5.19 3.12
CA ALA A 17 2.36 -3.97 2.42
C ALA A 17 1.79 -2.73 3.12
N ALA A 18 2.63 -1.72 3.28
CA ALA A 18 2.16 -0.35 3.51
C ALA A 18 1.80 0.21 2.14
N ILE A 19 0.64 0.82 2.01
CA ILE A 19 0.13 1.30 0.72
C ILE A 19 -0.01 2.81 0.79
N ASP A 20 0.77 3.51 -0.05
CA ASP A 20 0.77 4.96 -0.10
C ASP A 20 -0.59 5.48 -0.57
N THR A 21 -1.00 6.62 -0.03
CA THR A 21 -2.31 7.20 -0.28
C THR A 21 -2.59 7.40 -1.77
N ASN A 22 -1.59 7.72 -2.58
CA ASN A 22 -1.79 7.92 -4.01
C ASN A 22 -2.30 6.67 -4.74
N VAL A 23 -1.99 5.49 -4.20
CA VAL A 23 -2.50 4.23 -4.77
C VAL A 23 -4.01 4.12 -4.55
N LEU A 24 -4.49 4.52 -3.36
CA LEU A 24 -5.92 4.55 -3.06
C LEU A 24 -6.64 5.57 -3.96
N VAL A 25 -6.07 6.77 -4.10
CA VAL A 25 -6.65 7.81 -4.96
C VAL A 25 -6.77 7.28 -6.40
N SER A 26 -5.70 6.71 -6.93
CA SER A 26 -5.69 6.19 -8.31
C SER A 26 -6.68 5.05 -8.49
N SER A 27 -6.83 4.17 -7.50
CA SER A 27 -7.79 3.08 -7.59
C SER A 27 -9.23 3.58 -7.65
N LEU A 28 -9.54 4.63 -6.90
CA LEU A 28 -10.89 5.21 -6.89
C LEU A 28 -11.23 5.96 -8.17
N PHE A 29 -10.23 6.42 -8.91
CA PHE A 29 -10.44 7.04 -10.22
C PHE A 29 -10.57 6.02 -11.36
N SER A 30 -10.23 4.76 -11.13
CA SER A 30 -10.34 3.73 -12.16
C SER A 30 -11.79 3.33 -12.34
N SER A 31 -12.33 3.57 -13.53
CA SER A 31 -13.75 3.35 -13.81
C SER A 31 -14.12 1.88 -13.96
N ASP A 32 -13.19 1.03 -14.39
CA ASP A 32 -13.46 -0.38 -14.68
C ASP A 32 -12.70 -1.36 -13.77
N GLY A 33 -11.91 -0.85 -12.82
CA GLY A 33 -11.17 -1.69 -11.89
C GLY A 33 -10.00 -2.47 -12.49
N THR A 34 -9.57 -2.14 -13.70
CA THR A 34 -8.50 -2.89 -14.38
C THR A 34 -7.12 -2.25 -14.24
N SER A 35 -7.04 -1.05 -13.66
CA SER A 35 -5.74 -0.40 -13.45
C SER A 35 -4.90 -1.17 -12.43
N ASN A 36 -3.58 -0.98 -12.48
CA ASN A 36 -2.70 -1.61 -11.50
C ASN A 36 -3.01 -1.17 -10.06
N PRO A 37 -3.26 0.11 -9.75
CA PRO A 37 -3.70 0.47 -8.42
C PRO A 37 -4.98 -0.26 -7.99
N SER A 38 -5.96 -0.40 -8.88
CA SER A 38 -7.19 -1.15 -8.57
C SER A 38 -6.92 -2.61 -8.29
N LYS A 39 -6.00 -3.22 -9.03
CA LYS A 39 -5.62 -4.62 -8.79
C LYS A 39 -4.96 -4.79 -7.43
N VAL A 40 -4.15 -3.84 -7.00
CA VAL A 40 -3.55 -3.87 -5.66
C VAL A 40 -4.63 -3.78 -4.58
N ILE A 41 -5.56 -2.85 -4.71
CA ILE A 41 -6.65 -2.70 -3.74
C ILE A 41 -7.56 -3.94 -3.74
N ASN A 42 -7.86 -4.50 -4.90
CA ASN A 42 -8.63 -5.75 -4.98
C ASN A 42 -7.91 -6.91 -4.29
N ALA A 43 -6.59 -6.96 -4.36
CA ALA A 43 -5.80 -7.97 -3.64
C ALA A 43 -5.94 -7.80 -2.12
N VAL A 44 -6.05 -6.57 -1.63
CA VAL A 44 -6.36 -6.30 -0.22
C VAL A 44 -7.76 -6.82 0.13
N LEU A 45 -8.75 -6.51 -0.70
CA LEU A 45 -10.13 -6.94 -0.49
C LEU A 45 -10.27 -8.46 -0.48
N LYS A 46 -9.47 -9.16 -1.26
CA LYS A 46 -9.48 -10.62 -1.34
C LYS A 46 -8.61 -11.30 -0.27
N GLY A 47 -7.95 -10.53 0.58
CA GLY A 47 -7.09 -11.06 1.64
C GLY A 47 -5.73 -11.57 1.16
N ILE A 48 -5.35 -11.27 -0.08
CA ILE A 48 -4.05 -11.67 -0.65
C ILE A 48 -2.95 -10.77 -0.12
N ILE A 49 -3.21 -9.46 -0.07
CA ILE A 49 -2.33 -8.49 0.56
C ILE A 49 -2.92 -8.11 1.91
N THR A 50 -2.11 -8.23 2.96
CA THR A 50 -2.46 -7.74 4.29
C THR A 50 -1.88 -6.35 4.45
N PRO A 51 -2.71 -5.29 4.49
CA PRO A 51 -2.17 -3.94 4.58
C PRO A 51 -1.66 -3.64 5.98
N LEU A 52 -0.59 -2.89 6.03
CA LEU A 52 -0.04 -2.37 7.28
C LEU A 52 -0.52 -0.93 7.47
N TYR A 53 -0.98 -0.60 8.66
CA TYR A 53 -1.47 0.73 8.95
C TYR A 53 -1.12 1.13 10.38
N ASN A 54 -1.31 2.38 10.70
CA ASN A 54 -1.38 2.91 12.05
C ASN A 54 -2.31 4.12 12.03
N SER A 55 -2.49 4.75 13.18
CA SER A 55 -3.41 5.89 13.27
C SER A 55 -3.03 7.04 12.33
N GLU A 56 -1.72 7.28 12.15
CA GLU A 56 -1.26 8.36 11.28
C GLU A 56 -1.57 8.07 9.81
N ILE A 57 -1.38 6.83 9.38
CA ILE A 57 -1.73 6.42 8.01
C ILE A 57 -3.23 6.55 7.77
N ILE A 58 -4.04 6.11 8.72
CA ILE A 58 -5.50 6.21 8.59
C ILE A 58 -5.94 7.68 8.51
N GLU A 59 -5.36 8.54 9.33
CA GLU A 59 -5.63 9.97 9.25
C GLU A 59 -5.26 10.55 7.89
N GLU A 60 -4.10 10.16 7.36
CA GLU A 60 -3.65 10.60 6.04
C GLU A 60 -4.62 10.15 4.95
N TYR A 61 -5.05 8.89 4.99
CA TYR A 61 -6.04 8.40 4.03
C TYR A 61 -7.32 9.23 4.10
N ARG A 62 -7.87 9.44 5.28
CA ARG A 62 -9.12 10.19 5.45
C ARG A 62 -8.97 11.64 5.00
N ASP A 63 -7.87 12.28 5.37
CA ASP A 63 -7.60 13.66 4.99
C ASP A 63 -7.54 13.83 3.47
N VAL A 64 -6.73 13.02 2.80
CA VAL A 64 -6.53 13.14 1.37
C VAL A 64 -7.78 12.73 0.58
N LEU A 65 -8.38 11.58 0.94
CA LEU A 65 -9.53 11.05 0.20
C LEU A 65 -10.79 11.90 0.38
N SER A 66 -10.83 12.71 1.43
CA SER A 66 -11.99 13.60 1.69
C SER A 66 -11.84 14.98 1.03
N ARG A 67 -10.74 15.23 0.31
CA ARG A 67 -10.54 16.52 -0.35
C ARG A 67 -11.60 16.75 -1.41
N ALA A 68 -12.19 17.96 -1.40
CA ALA A 68 -13.30 18.32 -2.29
C ALA A 68 -12.95 18.14 -3.77
N LYS A 69 -11.68 18.35 -4.14
CA LYS A 69 -11.24 18.24 -5.52
C LYS A 69 -11.43 16.85 -6.11
N PHE A 70 -11.42 15.81 -5.29
CA PHE A 70 -11.58 14.43 -5.76
C PHE A 70 -13.05 14.03 -5.91
N ARG A 71 -13.96 14.64 -5.17
CA ARG A 71 -15.39 14.36 -5.21
C ARG A 71 -15.75 12.90 -4.92
N PHE A 72 -14.92 12.23 -4.11
CA PHE A 72 -15.25 10.88 -3.67
C PHE A 72 -16.39 10.93 -2.66
N ARG A 73 -17.30 9.97 -2.75
CA ARG A 73 -18.43 9.89 -1.81
C ARG A 73 -17.90 9.49 -0.43
N PRO A 74 -18.34 10.16 0.64
CA PRO A 74 -17.86 9.83 2.00
C PRO A 74 -18.07 8.37 2.38
N GLU A 75 -19.17 7.76 1.94
CA GLU A 75 -19.45 6.35 2.23
C GLU A 75 -18.43 5.42 1.59
N LEU A 76 -17.96 5.76 0.39
CA LEU A 76 -16.94 5.00 -0.31
C LEU A 76 -15.60 5.11 0.40
N VAL A 77 -15.23 6.31 0.84
CA VAL A 77 -14.00 6.56 1.60
C VAL A 77 -14.03 5.77 2.91
N ASP A 78 -15.14 5.86 3.65
CA ASP A 78 -15.28 5.13 4.91
C ASP A 78 -15.19 3.62 4.72
N SER A 79 -15.82 3.09 3.67
CA SER A 79 -15.77 1.66 3.38
C SER A 79 -14.34 1.20 3.07
N LEU A 80 -13.62 1.96 2.27
CA LEU A 80 -12.25 1.61 1.90
C LEU A 80 -11.31 1.66 3.12
N VAL A 81 -11.39 2.71 3.90
CA VAL A 81 -10.56 2.84 5.11
C VAL A 81 -10.89 1.73 6.11
N SER A 82 -12.18 1.39 6.27
CA SER A 82 -12.60 0.32 7.16
C SER A 82 -12.01 -1.03 6.77
N VAL A 83 -11.90 -1.31 5.48
CA VAL A 83 -11.28 -2.54 4.98
C VAL A 83 -9.82 -2.63 5.42
N PHE A 84 -9.09 -1.53 5.34
CA PHE A 84 -7.69 -1.50 5.76
C PHE A 84 -7.54 -1.76 7.26
N VAL A 85 -8.43 -1.21 8.07
CA VAL A 85 -8.41 -1.45 9.52
C VAL A 85 -8.83 -2.88 9.85
N GLU A 86 -9.87 -3.38 9.19
CA GLU A 86 -10.42 -4.71 9.49
C GLU A 86 -9.50 -5.84 9.06
N TYR A 87 -8.92 -5.75 7.87
CA TYR A 87 -8.08 -6.81 7.32
C TYR A 87 -6.60 -6.60 7.52
N GLY A 88 -6.20 -5.41 7.94
CA GLY A 88 -4.81 -5.04 8.10
C GLY A 88 -4.27 -5.29 9.50
N ILE A 89 -3.02 -4.91 9.68
CA ILE A 89 -2.32 -5.03 10.96
C ILE A 89 -1.86 -3.66 11.40
N ASP A 90 -2.27 -3.26 12.60
CA ASP A 90 -1.78 -2.04 13.24
C ASP A 90 -0.29 -2.22 13.52
N THR A 91 0.53 -1.36 12.94
CA THR A 91 1.96 -1.55 12.86
C THR A 91 2.69 -0.32 13.40
N PRO A 92 3.66 -0.50 14.30
CA PRO A 92 4.44 0.63 14.79
C PRO A 92 5.37 1.19 13.71
N ARG A 93 5.86 2.39 13.94
CA ARG A 93 6.90 2.99 13.11
C ARG A 93 8.27 2.58 13.62
N THR A 94 9.17 2.26 12.70
CA THR A 94 10.60 2.11 13.02
C THR A 94 11.30 3.36 12.52
N SER A 95 11.85 4.15 13.45
CA SER A 95 12.54 5.38 13.10
C SER A 95 13.68 5.12 12.13
N VAL A 96 13.75 5.93 11.07
CA VAL A 96 14.82 5.87 10.10
C VAL A 96 15.64 7.15 10.16
N GLU A 97 16.95 7.02 10.01
CA GLU A 97 17.88 8.14 10.02
C GLU A 97 18.64 8.15 8.69
N ASN A 98 19.12 9.33 8.32
CA ASN A 98 19.97 9.49 7.12
C ASN A 98 19.27 9.15 5.81
N GLU A 99 17.95 9.17 5.79
CA GLU A 99 17.18 8.98 4.56
C GLU A 99 16.49 10.29 4.19
N TYR A 100 16.46 10.60 2.91
CA TYR A 100 15.86 11.83 2.43
C TYR A 100 14.44 11.59 1.93
N PHE A 101 13.51 12.43 2.36
CA PHE A 101 12.12 12.41 1.91
C PHE A 101 11.73 13.81 1.44
N PRO A 102 11.35 13.97 0.16
CA PRO A 102 10.83 15.26 -0.32
C PRO A 102 9.60 15.74 0.42
N ASP A 103 8.77 14.81 0.93
CA ASP A 103 7.56 15.13 1.67
C ASP A 103 7.58 14.41 3.00
N ILE A 104 7.48 15.16 4.08
CA ILE A 104 7.50 14.61 5.44
C ILE A 104 6.34 13.65 5.68
N ASP A 105 5.20 13.86 5.02
CA ASP A 105 4.01 13.01 5.20
C ASP A 105 4.22 11.59 4.66
N ASP A 106 5.21 11.39 3.82
CA ASP A 106 5.53 10.07 3.26
C ASP A 106 6.33 9.19 4.23
N ILE A 107 6.99 9.79 5.21
CA ILE A 107 7.90 9.06 6.10
C ILE A 107 7.18 7.95 6.85
N VAL A 108 5.95 8.18 7.30
CA VAL A 108 5.21 7.19 8.08
C VAL A 108 5.02 5.88 7.31
N PHE A 109 4.75 5.94 6.01
CA PHE A 109 4.58 4.74 5.19
C PHE A 109 5.87 3.93 5.12
N TYR A 110 6.99 4.61 4.95
CA TYR A 110 8.29 3.98 4.88
C TYR A 110 8.66 3.33 6.22
N GLU A 111 8.47 4.06 7.31
CA GLU A 111 8.81 3.56 8.65
C GLU A 111 7.94 2.38 9.07
N VAL A 112 6.67 2.38 8.67
CA VAL A 112 5.78 1.24 8.91
C VAL A 112 6.23 0.02 8.11
N ALA A 113 6.58 0.20 6.83
CA ALA A 113 7.10 -0.91 6.02
C ALA A 113 8.42 -1.45 6.58
N MET A 114 9.26 -0.59 7.14
CA MET A 114 10.51 -1.00 7.78
C MET A 114 10.29 -1.85 9.03
N SER A 115 9.13 -1.73 9.66
CA SER A 115 8.83 -2.44 10.91
C SER A 115 8.50 -3.91 10.73
N VAL A 116 8.28 -4.36 9.49
CA VAL A 116 7.96 -5.76 9.17
C VAL A 116 8.94 -6.24 8.11
N ASP A 117 9.71 -7.28 8.42
CA ASP A 117 10.82 -7.72 7.57
C ASP A 117 10.39 -8.06 6.15
N ASP A 118 9.26 -8.72 5.99
CA ASP A 118 8.79 -9.20 4.69
C ASP A 118 7.78 -8.26 4.02
N ALA A 119 7.69 -7.01 4.47
CA ALA A 119 6.70 -6.09 3.95
C ALA A 119 7.24 -5.26 2.78
N TYR A 120 6.33 -4.91 1.89
CA TYR A 120 6.56 -3.95 0.81
C TYR A 120 6.00 -2.58 1.18
N LEU A 121 6.49 -1.57 0.49
CA LEU A 121 5.82 -0.27 0.41
C LEU A 121 5.39 -0.10 -1.04
N VAL A 122 4.09 0.04 -1.28
CA VAL A 122 3.54 0.23 -2.62
C VAL A 122 3.22 1.70 -2.83
N THR A 123 3.82 2.31 -3.83
CA THR A 123 3.63 3.73 -4.13
C THR A 123 3.57 3.97 -5.62
N GLY A 124 2.73 4.90 -6.03
CA GLY A 124 2.71 5.40 -7.41
C GLY A 124 3.80 6.43 -7.69
N ASN A 125 4.60 6.79 -6.70
CA ASN A 125 5.60 7.85 -6.83
C ASN A 125 6.92 7.47 -6.16
N LEU A 126 7.72 6.66 -6.86
CA LEU A 126 9.00 6.18 -6.36
C LEU A 126 9.97 7.31 -5.99
N LYS A 127 9.84 8.47 -6.64
CA LYS A 127 10.73 9.60 -6.39
C LYS A 127 10.58 10.20 -4.99
N HIS A 128 9.45 9.94 -4.32
CA HIS A 128 9.20 10.44 -2.98
C HIS A 128 9.85 9.60 -1.89
N PHE A 129 10.44 8.46 -2.24
CA PHE A 129 10.99 7.51 -1.26
C PHE A 129 12.44 7.16 -1.57
N PRO A 130 13.21 6.75 -0.55
CA PRO A 130 14.53 6.17 -0.80
C PRO A 130 14.41 4.96 -1.74
N LYS A 131 15.40 4.81 -2.61
CA LYS A 131 15.42 3.71 -3.57
C LYS A 131 15.82 2.41 -2.87
N LYS A 132 14.86 1.55 -2.61
CA LYS A 132 15.04 0.28 -1.90
C LYS A 132 14.30 -0.83 -2.64
N CYS A 133 14.78 -2.07 -2.47
CA CYS A 133 14.19 -3.22 -3.15
C CYS A 133 12.76 -3.54 -2.70
N PHE A 134 12.35 -3.07 -1.52
CA PHE A 134 10.99 -3.31 -1.03
C PHE A 134 10.02 -2.17 -1.38
N VAL A 135 10.50 -1.08 -1.96
CA VAL A 135 9.65 0.05 -2.42
C VAL A 135 9.32 -0.20 -3.88
N VAL A 136 8.03 -0.47 -4.15
CA VAL A 136 7.58 -0.93 -5.46
C VAL A 136 6.39 -0.11 -5.95
N THR A 137 6.20 -0.11 -7.27
CA THR A 137 5.02 0.50 -7.88
C THR A 137 3.85 -0.48 -7.88
N PRO A 138 2.60 -0.01 -8.10
CA PRO A 138 1.48 -0.92 -8.30
C PRO A 138 1.72 -1.95 -9.40
N SER A 139 2.33 -1.54 -10.52
CA SER A 139 2.67 -2.45 -11.62
C SER A 139 3.62 -3.56 -11.16
N GLN A 140 4.65 -3.20 -10.40
CA GLN A 140 5.59 -4.17 -9.86
C GLN A 140 4.92 -5.11 -8.85
N MET A 141 4.01 -4.59 -8.03
CA MET A 141 3.26 -5.43 -7.10
C MET A 141 2.38 -6.44 -7.85
N VAL A 142 1.72 -6.01 -8.92
CA VAL A 142 0.92 -6.92 -9.74
C VAL A 142 1.81 -8.03 -10.33
N GLU A 143 3.01 -7.72 -10.79
CA GLU A 143 3.96 -8.74 -11.26
C GLU A 143 4.32 -9.73 -10.15
N ILE A 144 4.53 -9.25 -8.94
CA ILE A 144 4.81 -10.11 -7.77
C ILE A 144 3.64 -11.06 -7.53
N LEU A 145 2.42 -10.55 -7.58
CA LEU A 145 1.21 -11.37 -7.41
C LEU A 145 1.12 -12.44 -8.50
N ASP A 146 1.39 -12.07 -9.74
CA ASP A 146 1.34 -13.01 -10.87
C ASP A 146 2.37 -14.12 -10.72
N LYS A 147 3.59 -13.79 -10.33
CA LYS A 147 4.66 -14.77 -10.11
C LYS A 147 4.34 -15.77 -9.00
N ARG A 148 3.52 -15.39 -8.06
CA ARG A 148 3.13 -16.27 -6.96
C ARG A 148 1.99 -17.22 -7.34
N GLY A 149 1.57 -17.21 -8.59
CA GLY A 149 0.48 -18.06 -9.05
C GLY A 149 -0.88 -17.64 -8.48
N VAL A 150 -1.01 -16.40 -8.03
CA VAL A 150 -2.30 -15.87 -7.57
C VAL A 150 -3.23 -15.74 -8.78
N PRO A 151 -4.50 -16.19 -8.69
CA PRO A 151 -5.45 -16.03 -9.80
C PRO A 151 -5.58 -14.57 -10.19
N SER A 152 -5.86 -14.32 -11.47
CA SER A 152 -6.05 -12.96 -11.96
C SER A 152 -7.13 -12.25 -11.13
N ILE A 153 -6.84 -11.02 -10.71
CA ILE A 153 -7.74 -10.25 -9.87
C ILE A 153 -8.96 -9.80 -10.66
N THR A 154 -8.87 -9.85 -11.98
CA THR A 154 -9.97 -9.47 -12.86
C THR A 154 -10.91 -10.62 -13.21
N ASP A 155 -10.59 -11.81 -12.78
CA ASP A 155 -11.44 -13.00 -13.04
C ASP A 155 -12.62 -13.09 -12.09
#